data_9b1f4a4f3a02197f9d2f1988fe4e41e0
#
_entry.id   9b1f4a4f3a02197f9d2f1988fe4e41e0
#
_cell.length_a   1.000
_cell.length_b   1.000
_cell.length_c   1.000
_cell.angle_alpha   90.00
_cell.angle_beta   90.00
_cell.angle_gamma   90.00
#
_symmetry.space_group_name_H-M   'P 1'
#
loop_
_entity.id
_entity.type
_entity.pdbx_description
1 polymer ?
#
loop_
_entity_poly.entity_id
_entity_poly.type
_entity_poly.pdbx_seq_one_letter_code
_entity_poly.pdbx_strand_id
1 'polypeptide(L)'
;VNDYKFYAVFRENEEYTVRCDSEELGTIVKPPPVMSEIAIAGHVWEVEEVDYKHHVVYCHRVGGVVHAYFGEEPGDIDNRVLERMRLLLLQTDNYAYLLPNAVARLADTRRLAARAGLGLRPLVPLGGDMYSLTPWLGSYAFLALERFLRLRCATHLGLSKDFDSFRPYYMRFTMQVSSADFYRILREEIARPLDPMDLLYPNEMPIFDK
;
A
#
# COMPACT_ATOMS: atom_id res chain seq x y z
N VAL A 1 6.50 6.31 -33.45
CA VAL A 1 6.18 5.62 -32.21
C VAL A 1 7.04 4.38 -32.18
N ASN A 2 7.87 4.23 -31.17
CA ASN A 2 8.79 3.11 -31.08
C ASN A 2 7.96 1.86 -30.72
N ASP A 3 7.86 0.88 -31.63
CA ASP A 3 7.02 -0.31 -31.50
C ASP A 3 7.26 -1.08 -30.21
N TYR A 4 8.46 -0.96 -29.63
CA TYR A 4 8.84 -1.59 -28.37
C TYR A 4 7.99 -1.11 -27.17
N LYS A 5 7.56 0.14 -27.14
CA LYS A 5 6.73 0.69 -26.05
C LYS A 5 5.26 0.27 -26.13
N PHE A 6 4.81 -0.19 -27.29
CA PHE A 6 3.43 -0.62 -27.49
C PHE A 6 3.14 -1.99 -26.83
N TYR A 7 4.16 -2.85 -26.72
CA TYR A 7 4.05 -4.19 -26.14
C TYR A 7 4.55 -4.28 -24.69
N ALA A 8 5.09 -3.20 -24.12
CA ALA A 8 5.51 -3.18 -22.72
C ALA A 8 4.27 -3.13 -21.80
N VAL A 9 3.68 -4.29 -21.55
CA VAL A 9 2.56 -4.46 -20.61
C VAL A 9 3.02 -4.39 -19.16
N PHE A 10 4.31 -4.60 -18.91
CA PHE A 10 4.92 -4.55 -17.59
C PHE A 10 5.89 -3.38 -17.49
N ARG A 11 5.86 -2.69 -16.37
CA ARG A 11 6.91 -1.73 -16.02
C ARG A 11 8.21 -2.51 -15.86
N GLU A 12 9.23 -2.17 -16.61
CA GLU A 12 10.59 -2.64 -16.33
C GLU A 12 11.02 -1.97 -15.01
N ASN A 13 11.11 -2.76 -13.98
CA ASN A 13 11.71 -2.31 -12.72
C ASN A 13 13.23 -2.40 -12.89
N GLU A 14 13.92 -1.36 -12.43
CA GLU A 14 15.38 -1.39 -12.38
C GLU A 14 15.82 -2.43 -11.34
N GLU A 15 16.60 -3.42 -11.78
CA GLU A 15 17.14 -4.46 -10.91
C GLU A 15 18.51 -4.02 -10.37
N TYR A 16 18.71 -4.28 -9.09
CA TYR A 16 19.97 -4.06 -8.39
C TYR A 16 20.62 -5.40 -8.07
N THR A 17 21.87 -5.56 -8.45
CA THR A 17 22.67 -6.74 -8.10
C THR A 17 23.13 -6.62 -6.65
N VAL A 18 22.82 -7.62 -5.84
CA VAL A 18 23.31 -7.69 -4.44
C VAL A 18 24.62 -8.45 -4.39
N ARG A 19 25.65 -7.86 -3.77
CA ARG A 19 26.99 -8.42 -3.67
C ARG A 19 27.53 -8.39 -2.26
N CYS A 20 28.29 -9.43 -1.93
CA CYS A 20 29.17 -9.45 -0.78
C CYS A 20 30.59 -9.63 -1.31
N ASP A 21 31.45 -8.64 -1.12
CA ASP A 21 32.78 -8.58 -1.74
C ASP A 21 32.72 -8.81 -3.26
N SER A 22 33.29 -9.93 -3.72
CA SER A 22 33.29 -10.33 -5.13
C SER A 22 32.16 -11.30 -5.52
N GLU A 23 31.39 -11.78 -4.54
CA GLU A 23 30.31 -12.76 -4.75
C GLU A 23 28.99 -12.07 -5.03
N GLU A 24 28.30 -12.54 -6.08
CA GLU A 24 26.95 -12.10 -6.41
C GLU A 24 25.94 -13.01 -5.72
N LEU A 25 25.06 -12.42 -4.89
CA LEU A 25 24.08 -13.15 -4.08
C LEU A 25 22.72 -13.28 -4.78
N GLY A 26 22.43 -12.37 -5.73
CA GLY A 26 21.17 -12.30 -6.46
C GLY A 26 20.80 -10.89 -6.85
N THR A 27 19.55 -10.69 -7.29
CA THR A 27 19.02 -9.39 -7.68
C THR A 27 17.80 -9.01 -6.85
N ILE A 28 17.58 -7.69 -6.69
CA ILE A 28 16.42 -7.09 -6.03
C ILE A 28 15.90 -5.90 -6.85
N VAL A 29 14.61 -5.69 -6.87
CA VAL A 29 13.98 -4.63 -7.66
C VAL A 29 14.14 -3.23 -7.05
N LYS A 30 14.21 -3.14 -5.73
CA LYS A 30 14.35 -1.87 -5.01
C LYS A 30 15.41 -2.03 -3.92
N PRO A 31 16.46 -1.21 -3.93
CA PRO A 31 17.48 -1.32 -2.91
C PRO A 31 16.91 -0.90 -1.56
N PRO A 32 17.16 -1.68 -0.49
CA PRO A 32 16.79 -1.32 0.86
C PRO A 32 17.70 -0.18 1.37
N PRO A 33 17.28 0.52 2.42
CA PRO A 33 18.15 1.53 3.05
C PRO A 33 19.46 0.93 3.55
N VAL A 34 20.53 1.73 3.53
CA VAL A 34 21.80 1.40 4.18
C VAL A 34 21.56 1.13 5.67
N MET A 35 22.27 0.18 6.27
CA MET A 35 22.12 -0.32 7.63
C MET A 35 20.85 -1.14 7.88
N SER A 36 20.11 -1.50 6.84
CA SER A 36 18.99 -2.43 6.97
C SER A 36 19.41 -3.88 6.71
N GLU A 37 18.72 -4.80 7.35
CA GLU A 37 18.95 -6.24 7.16
C GLU A 37 18.03 -6.81 6.08
N ILE A 38 18.58 -7.65 5.22
CA ILE A 38 17.85 -8.35 4.16
C ILE A 38 18.11 -9.86 4.22
N ALA A 39 17.14 -10.66 3.82
CA ALA A 39 17.30 -12.10 3.64
C ALA A 39 17.41 -12.43 2.15
N ILE A 40 18.57 -12.90 1.72
CA ILE A 40 18.85 -13.31 0.34
C ILE A 40 19.79 -14.52 0.33
N ALA A 41 19.67 -15.41 -0.65
CA ALA A 41 20.46 -16.63 -0.76
C ALA A 41 20.46 -17.49 0.53
N GLY A 42 19.37 -17.49 1.29
CA GLY A 42 19.24 -18.28 2.52
C GLY A 42 19.99 -17.75 3.75
N HIS A 43 20.53 -16.55 3.68
CA HIS A 43 21.27 -15.90 4.77
C HIS A 43 20.77 -14.48 5.01
N VAL A 44 21.16 -13.92 6.17
CA VAL A 44 20.88 -12.53 6.55
C VAL A 44 22.11 -11.68 6.27
N TRP A 45 21.86 -10.53 5.65
CA TRP A 45 22.88 -9.58 5.22
C TRP A 45 22.49 -8.18 5.66
N GLU A 46 23.46 -7.39 6.11
CA GLU A 46 23.28 -5.97 6.36
C GLU A 46 23.78 -5.16 5.17
N VAL A 47 22.99 -4.19 4.71
CA VAL A 47 23.34 -3.32 3.58
C VAL A 47 24.35 -2.27 4.02
N GLU A 48 25.54 -2.27 3.42
CA GLU A 48 26.61 -1.31 3.69
C GLU A 48 26.54 -0.10 2.77
N GLU A 49 26.31 -0.33 1.48
CA GLU A 49 26.29 0.72 0.47
C GLU A 49 25.34 0.39 -0.66
N VAL A 50 24.74 1.42 -1.26
CA VAL A 50 23.93 1.32 -2.47
C VAL A 50 24.51 2.22 -3.56
N ASP A 51 25.04 1.59 -4.60
CA ASP A 51 25.48 2.29 -5.81
C ASP A 51 24.31 2.41 -6.79
N TYR A 52 23.62 3.53 -6.73
CA TYR A 52 22.48 3.83 -7.61
C TYR A 52 22.87 4.01 -9.08
N LYS A 53 24.12 4.33 -9.36
CA LYS A 53 24.60 4.55 -10.73
C LYS A 53 24.86 3.24 -11.46
N HIS A 54 25.40 2.26 -10.77
CA HIS A 54 25.72 0.95 -11.34
C HIS A 54 24.70 -0.13 -10.94
N HIS A 55 23.67 0.24 -10.19
CA HIS A 55 22.61 -0.66 -9.71
C HIS A 55 23.20 -1.84 -8.90
N VAL A 56 24.06 -1.53 -7.92
CA VAL A 56 24.68 -2.54 -7.05
C VAL A 56 24.39 -2.21 -5.58
N VAL A 57 24.06 -3.24 -4.81
CA VAL A 57 23.93 -3.17 -3.36
C VAL A 57 25.05 -4.00 -2.75
N TYR A 58 25.90 -3.37 -1.97
CA TYR A 58 26.95 -4.04 -1.21
C TYR A 58 26.47 -4.38 0.19
N CYS A 59 26.74 -5.59 0.64
CA CYS A 59 26.32 -6.07 1.94
C CYS A 59 27.36 -7.00 2.55
N HIS A 60 27.32 -7.15 3.87
CA HIS A 60 28.08 -8.15 4.60
C HIS A 60 27.15 -9.10 5.37
N ARG A 61 27.65 -10.29 5.66
CA ARG A 61 26.86 -11.30 6.35
C ARG A 61 26.71 -10.99 7.83
N VAL A 62 25.46 -11.06 8.31
CA VAL A 62 25.13 -10.93 9.73
C VAL A 62 24.38 -12.15 10.23
N GLY A 63 24.36 -12.35 11.57
CA GLY A 63 23.55 -13.40 12.18
C GLY A 63 22.15 -12.86 12.49
N GLY A 64 21.13 -13.68 12.31
CA GLY A 64 19.76 -13.29 12.66
C GLY A 64 18.71 -14.04 11.84
N VAL A 65 17.47 -13.69 12.09
CA VAL A 65 16.31 -14.14 11.31
C VAL A 65 15.53 -12.90 10.87
N VAL A 66 15.52 -12.65 9.58
CA VAL A 66 14.79 -11.52 8.98
C VAL A 66 13.79 -12.08 7.95
N HIS A 67 12.69 -11.40 7.78
CA HIS A 67 11.76 -11.72 6.69
C HIS A 67 12.43 -11.43 5.34
N ALA A 68 12.23 -12.32 4.36
CA ALA A 68 12.73 -12.12 3.02
C ALA A 68 12.28 -10.76 2.46
N TYR A 69 13.24 -9.98 1.97
CA TYR A 69 12.98 -8.70 1.34
C TYR A 69 12.80 -8.91 -0.18
N PHE A 70 11.61 -8.68 -0.67
CA PHE A 70 11.32 -8.83 -2.10
C PHE A 70 11.37 -7.51 -2.88
N GLY A 71 11.54 -6.39 -2.19
CA GLY A 71 11.72 -5.07 -2.81
C GLY A 71 10.53 -4.57 -3.64
N GLU A 72 9.42 -5.29 -3.62
CA GLU A 72 8.28 -4.95 -4.44
C GLU A 72 7.44 -3.82 -3.80
N GLU A 73 7.31 -2.73 -4.53
CA GLU A 73 6.08 -1.97 -4.41
C GLU A 73 4.99 -2.84 -5.04
N PRO A 74 3.91 -3.16 -4.32
CA PRO A 74 2.80 -3.88 -4.94
C PRO A 74 2.37 -3.09 -6.18
N GLY A 75 2.31 -3.77 -7.32
CA GLY A 75 1.88 -3.17 -8.58
C GLY A 75 0.53 -2.46 -8.40
N ASP A 76 0.25 -1.50 -9.27
CA ASP A 76 -1.00 -0.76 -9.20
C ASP A 76 -2.19 -1.68 -9.43
N ILE A 77 -3.13 -1.65 -8.50
CA ILE A 77 -4.36 -2.44 -8.55
C ILE A 77 -5.49 -1.54 -9.04
N ASP A 78 -6.20 -1.98 -10.09
CA ASP A 78 -7.34 -1.26 -10.65
C ASP A 78 -8.54 -1.25 -9.67
N ASN A 79 -9.34 -0.18 -9.71
CA ASN A 79 -10.55 -0.03 -8.89
C ASN A 79 -11.51 -1.23 -9.01
N ARG A 80 -11.67 -1.78 -10.22
CA ARG A 80 -12.57 -2.92 -10.50
C ARG A 80 -12.18 -4.17 -9.72
N VAL A 81 -10.88 -4.36 -9.43
CA VAL A 81 -10.41 -5.49 -8.64
C VAL A 81 -10.91 -5.36 -7.20
N LEU A 82 -10.70 -4.20 -6.57
CA LEU A 82 -11.13 -3.95 -5.19
C LEU A 82 -12.66 -3.99 -5.07
N GLU A 83 -13.37 -3.41 -6.04
CA GLU A 83 -14.83 -3.50 -6.08
C GLU A 83 -15.30 -4.95 -6.21
N ARG A 84 -14.67 -5.75 -7.08
CA ARG A 84 -14.98 -7.18 -7.21
C ARG A 84 -14.70 -7.94 -5.91
N MET A 85 -13.62 -7.65 -5.22
CA MET A 85 -13.33 -8.22 -3.90
C MET A 85 -14.44 -7.89 -2.90
N ARG A 86 -14.91 -6.64 -2.86
CA ARG A 86 -16.03 -6.22 -2.02
C ARG A 86 -17.30 -7.01 -2.33
N LEU A 87 -17.65 -7.13 -3.61
CA LEU A 87 -18.84 -7.87 -4.05
C LEU A 87 -18.74 -9.35 -3.68
N LEU A 88 -17.56 -9.97 -3.82
CA LEU A 88 -17.32 -11.36 -3.43
C LEU A 88 -17.59 -11.62 -1.94
N LEU A 89 -17.29 -10.64 -1.07
CA LEU A 89 -17.59 -10.75 0.37
C LEU A 89 -19.07 -10.62 0.69
N LEU A 90 -19.82 -9.90 -0.15
CA LEU A 90 -21.28 -9.69 0.03
C LEU A 90 -22.14 -10.77 -0.63
N GLN A 91 -21.58 -11.53 -1.58
CA GLN A 91 -22.27 -12.60 -2.31
C GLN A 91 -22.22 -13.93 -1.55
N THR A 92 -23.19 -14.80 -1.87
CA THR A 92 -23.25 -16.17 -1.33
C THR A 92 -22.91 -17.23 -2.38
N ASP A 93 -22.63 -16.80 -3.62
CA ASP A 93 -22.39 -17.70 -4.74
C ASP A 93 -21.18 -18.60 -4.52
N ASN A 94 -21.29 -19.85 -4.95
CA ASN A 94 -20.18 -20.78 -5.04
C ASN A 94 -19.68 -20.84 -6.48
N TYR A 95 -18.34 -20.93 -6.62
CA TYR A 95 -17.68 -20.98 -7.92
C TYR A 95 -17.19 -22.40 -8.20
N ALA A 96 -17.64 -22.96 -9.31
CA ALA A 96 -17.35 -24.36 -9.68
C ALA A 96 -15.85 -24.68 -9.84
N TYR A 97 -15.01 -23.66 -10.06
CA TYR A 97 -13.56 -23.80 -10.18
C TYR A 97 -12.82 -23.82 -8.83
N LEU A 98 -13.50 -23.58 -7.71
CA LEU A 98 -12.86 -23.57 -6.41
C LEU A 98 -12.74 -24.98 -5.86
N LEU A 99 -11.57 -25.29 -5.35
CA LEU A 99 -11.33 -26.53 -4.58
C LEU A 99 -12.10 -26.49 -3.24
N PRO A 100 -12.45 -27.64 -2.64
CA PRO A 100 -13.23 -27.70 -1.40
C PRO A 100 -12.67 -26.86 -0.25
N ASN A 101 -11.34 -26.85 -0.10
CA ASN A 101 -10.65 -26.04 0.91
C ASN A 101 -10.79 -24.53 0.64
N ALA A 102 -10.79 -24.11 -0.61
CA ALA A 102 -10.98 -22.70 -0.99
C ALA A 102 -12.44 -22.27 -0.78
N VAL A 103 -13.41 -23.15 -1.05
CA VAL A 103 -14.85 -22.91 -0.75
C VAL A 103 -15.02 -22.68 0.75
N ALA A 104 -14.45 -23.54 1.59
CA ALA A 104 -14.55 -23.41 3.05
C ALA A 104 -13.94 -22.08 3.53
N ARG A 105 -12.73 -21.74 3.06
CA ARG A 105 -12.06 -20.47 3.41
C ARG A 105 -12.85 -19.24 2.96
N LEU A 106 -13.44 -19.28 1.77
CA LEU A 106 -14.28 -18.20 1.27
C LEU A 106 -15.52 -18.01 2.14
N ALA A 107 -16.18 -19.10 2.54
CA ALA A 107 -17.33 -19.05 3.44
C ALA A 107 -16.96 -18.47 4.81
N ASP A 108 -15.82 -18.85 5.38
CA ASP A 108 -15.32 -18.31 6.64
C ASP A 108 -15.00 -16.82 6.53
N THR A 109 -14.33 -16.41 5.45
CA THR A 109 -14.00 -15.01 5.20
C THR A 109 -15.27 -14.15 5.06
N ARG A 110 -16.26 -14.62 4.33
CA ARG A 110 -17.58 -13.95 4.19
C ARG A 110 -18.28 -13.79 5.53
N ARG A 111 -18.24 -14.83 6.37
CA ARG A 111 -18.84 -14.79 7.72
C ARG A 111 -18.15 -13.77 8.61
N LEU A 112 -16.82 -13.69 8.57
CA LEU A 112 -16.04 -12.69 9.31
C LEU A 112 -16.29 -11.29 8.79
N ALA A 113 -16.31 -11.10 7.48
CA ALA A 113 -16.60 -9.83 6.83
C ALA A 113 -18.00 -9.31 7.17
N ALA A 114 -19.00 -10.19 7.17
CA ALA A 114 -20.37 -9.85 7.55
C ALA A 114 -20.46 -9.40 9.02
N ARG A 115 -19.79 -10.11 9.94
CA ARG A 115 -19.73 -9.73 11.36
C ARG A 115 -19.08 -8.37 11.57
N ALA A 116 -18.01 -8.08 10.84
CA ALA A 116 -17.31 -6.78 10.88
C ALA A 116 -18.06 -5.67 10.14
N GLY A 117 -19.12 -6.00 9.38
CA GLY A 117 -19.79 -5.05 8.47
C GLY A 117 -18.94 -4.62 7.29
N LEU A 118 -17.85 -5.36 7.01
CA LEU A 118 -16.92 -5.07 5.94
C LEU A 118 -17.60 -5.19 4.57
N GLY A 119 -17.42 -4.21 3.70
CA GLY A 119 -18.10 -4.13 2.42
C GLY A 119 -19.42 -3.33 2.45
N LEU A 120 -20.08 -3.23 3.63
CA LEU A 120 -21.26 -2.37 3.84
C LEU A 120 -20.89 -1.03 4.48
N ARG A 121 -19.91 -1.04 5.36
CA ARG A 121 -19.44 0.13 6.10
C ARG A 121 -17.94 0.32 5.83
N PRO A 122 -17.56 1.27 4.99
CA PRO A 122 -16.14 1.53 4.74
C PRO A 122 -15.36 1.90 6.01
N LEU A 123 -15.96 2.69 6.89
CA LEU A 123 -15.36 3.13 8.16
C LEU A 123 -15.90 2.28 9.32
N VAL A 124 -14.99 1.58 10.00
CA VAL A 124 -15.28 0.68 11.12
C VAL A 124 -14.53 1.14 12.36
N PRO A 125 -15.19 1.36 13.52
CA PRO A 125 -14.52 1.64 14.77
C PRO A 125 -13.81 0.37 15.29
N LEU A 126 -12.58 0.55 15.75
CA LEU A 126 -11.76 -0.55 16.32
C LEU A 126 -11.72 -0.51 17.87
N GLY A 127 -12.26 0.54 18.46
CA GLY A 127 -12.25 0.80 19.91
C GLY A 127 -11.55 2.12 20.24
N GLY A 128 -12.05 2.81 21.28
CA GLY A 128 -11.62 4.17 21.56
C GLY A 128 -11.86 5.07 20.35
N ASP A 129 -10.88 5.92 20.06
CA ASP A 129 -10.90 6.83 18.91
C ASP A 129 -10.24 6.25 17.65
N MET A 130 -9.93 4.94 17.64
CA MET A 130 -9.28 4.25 16.53
C MET A 130 -10.30 3.72 15.53
N TYR A 131 -10.03 3.93 14.25
CA TYR A 131 -10.87 3.53 13.13
C TYR A 131 -10.06 2.83 12.03
N SER A 132 -10.72 1.94 11.32
CA SER A 132 -10.23 1.38 10.06
C SER A 132 -11.13 1.82 8.92
N LEU A 133 -10.53 2.36 7.87
CA LEU A 133 -11.21 2.76 6.64
C LEU A 133 -10.79 1.82 5.51
N THR A 134 -11.74 1.06 4.97
CA THR A 134 -11.56 0.18 3.81
C THR A 134 -12.36 0.75 2.64
N PRO A 135 -11.76 1.59 1.80
CA PRO A 135 -12.52 2.36 0.80
C PRO A 135 -12.86 1.57 -0.47
N TRP A 136 -12.26 0.39 -0.66
CA TRP A 136 -12.44 -0.45 -1.85
C TRP A 136 -12.04 0.24 -3.15
N LEU A 137 -11.01 1.06 -3.08
CA LEU A 137 -10.46 1.83 -4.19
C LEU A 137 -9.16 1.20 -4.68
N GLY A 138 -8.88 1.30 -5.97
CA GLY A 138 -7.59 0.91 -6.53
C GLY A 138 -6.45 1.84 -6.07
N SER A 139 -5.23 1.48 -6.42
CA SER A 139 -4.01 2.08 -5.86
C SER A 139 -3.96 3.60 -5.98
N TYR A 140 -4.31 4.17 -7.13
CA TYR A 140 -4.25 5.63 -7.34
C TYR A 140 -5.35 6.37 -6.60
N ALA A 141 -6.60 5.87 -6.67
CA ALA A 141 -7.72 6.50 -5.98
C ALA A 141 -7.58 6.37 -4.45
N PHE A 142 -7.02 5.26 -3.97
CA PHE A 142 -6.68 5.07 -2.57
C PHE A 142 -5.63 6.08 -2.11
N LEU A 143 -4.54 6.25 -2.88
CA LEU A 143 -3.50 7.22 -2.57
C LEU A 143 -4.04 8.66 -2.56
N ALA A 144 -4.89 9.01 -3.52
CA ALA A 144 -5.54 10.32 -3.55
C ALA A 144 -6.41 10.56 -2.30
N LEU A 145 -7.20 9.55 -1.89
CA LEU A 145 -8.01 9.63 -0.67
C LEU A 145 -7.14 9.73 0.59
N GLU A 146 -6.05 8.96 0.68
CA GLU A 146 -5.12 9.04 1.79
C GLU A 146 -4.55 10.45 1.95
N ARG A 147 -4.04 11.02 0.85
CA ARG A 147 -3.49 12.38 0.84
C ARG A 147 -4.54 13.43 1.18
N PHE A 148 -5.73 13.29 0.64
CA PHE A 148 -6.86 14.16 0.98
C PHE A 148 -7.16 14.13 2.48
N LEU A 149 -7.20 12.97 3.10
CA LEU A 149 -7.41 12.84 4.54
C LEU A 149 -6.27 13.47 5.33
N ARG A 150 -5.02 13.17 4.98
CA ARG A 150 -3.83 13.64 5.71
C ARG A 150 -3.54 15.13 5.54
N LEU A 151 -3.74 15.67 4.33
CA LEU A 151 -3.32 17.03 4.01
C LEU A 151 -4.48 18.04 4.10
N ARG A 152 -5.70 17.60 3.75
CA ARG A 152 -6.85 18.50 3.72
C ARG A 152 -7.76 18.37 4.94
N CYS A 153 -8.03 17.15 5.38
CA CYS A 153 -9.02 16.88 6.41
C CYS A 153 -8.43 16.71 7.82
N ALA A 154 -7.12 16.58 7.97
CA ALA A 154 -6.48 16.16 9.21
C ALA A 154 -6.90 17.02 10.41
N THR A 155 -6.87 18.33 10.28
CA THR A 155 -7.23 19.27 11.38
C THR A 155 -8.71 19.16 11.74
N HIS A 156 -9.60 19.08 10.75
CA HIS A 156 -11.04 19.03 10.97
C HIS A 156 -11.51 17.69 11.55
N LEU A 157 -10.80 16.62 11.24
CA LEU A 157 -11.06 15.28 11.78
C LEU A 157 -10.34 15.05 13.13
N GLY A 158 -9.40 15.90 13.51
CA GLY A 158 -8.53 15.68 14.66
C GLY A 158 -7.71 14.41 14.51
N LEU A 159 -7.12 14.19 13.31
CA LEU A 159 -6.28 13.01 13.05
C LEU A 159 -5.00 13.10 13.88
N SER A 160 -4.64 11.99 14.53
CA SER A 160 -3.35 11.84 15.18
C SER A 160 -2.23 11.62 14.16
N LYS A 161 -0.97 11.67 14.64
CA LYS A 161 0.20 11.32 13.80
C LYS A 161 0.24 9.83 13.47
N ASP A 162 -0.43 9.00 14.27
CA ASP A 162 -0.50 7.55 14.09
C ASP A 162 -1.55 7.21 13.02
N PHE A 163 -1.12 7.31 11.79
CA PHE A 163 -1.92 7.01 10.62
C PHE A 163 -1.19 5.98 9.78
N ASP A 164 -1.65 4.73 9.82
CA ASP A 164 -1.11 3.64 9.03
C ASP A 164 -1.87 3.51 7.71
N SER A 165 -1.16 3.26 6.64
CA SER A 165 -1.71 3.06 5.31
C SER A 165 -1.22 1.74 4.72
N PHE A 166 -2.15 0.88 4.37
CA PHE A 166 -1.92 -0.44 3.76
C PHE A 166 -2.51 -0.44 2.36
N ARG A 167 -1.89 0.30 1.48
CA ARG A 167 -2.34 0.51 0.09
C ARG A 167 -2.42 -0.79 -0.70
N PRO A 168 -3.52 -1.03 -1.43
CA PRO A 168 -4.74 -0.25 -1.55
C PRO A 168 -5.91 -0.77 -0.68
N TYR A 169 -5.64 -1.47 0.41
CA TYR A 169 -6.64 -2.24 1.12
C TYR A 169 -7.36 -1.44 2.21
N TYR A 170 -6.63 -0.87 3.16
CA TYR A 170 -7.22 -0.10 4.25
C TYR A 170 -6.26 0.92 4.84
N MET A 171 -6.83 1.89 5.54
CA MET A 171 -6.12 2.86 6.38
C MET A 171 -6.57 2.65 7.83
N ARG A 172 -5.66 2.84 8.78
CA ARG A 172 -5.95 2.81 10.21
C ARG A 172 -5.46 4.12 10.82
N PHE A 173 -6.34 4.78 11.56
CA PHE A 173 -6.04 6.07 12.16
C PHE A 173 -6.89 6.32 13.39
N THR A 174 -6.43 7.25 14.23
CA THR A 174 -7.19 7.81 15.34
C THR A 174 -7.75 9.16 14.94
N MET A 175 -9.02 9.41 15.22
CA MET A 175 -9.68 10.70 14.99
C MET A 175 -10.54 11.09 16.19
N GLN A 176 -10.75 12.42 16.35
CA GLN A 176 -11.49 12.98 17.50
C GLN A 176 -12.98 13.23 17.22
N VAL A 177 -13.45 12.88 16.03
CA VAL A 177 -14.84 13.09 15.60
C VAL A 177 -15.58 11.78 15.48
N SER A 178 -16.92 11.85 15.51
CA SER A 178 -17.77 10.69 15.28
C SER A 178 -17.72 10.20 13.82
N SER A 179 -18.12 8.94 13.57
CA SER A 179 -18.26 8.42 12.20
C SER A 179 -19.23 9.25 11.34
N ALA A 180 -20.28 9.81 11.95
CA ALA A 180 -21.24 10.67 11.24
C ALA A 180 -20.59 11.98 10.81
N ASP A 181 -19.83 12.60 11.72
CA ASP A 181 -19.10 13.84 11.44
C ASP A 181 -17.98 13.62 10.42
N PHE A 182 -17.32 12.47 10.45
CA PHE A 182 -16.33 12.10 9.42
C PHE A 182 -16.93 12.24 8.02
N TYR A 183 -18.07 11.62 7.75
CA TYR A 183 -18.71 11.72 6.43
C TYR A 183 -19.25 13.11 6.11
N ARG A 184 -19.68 13.88 7.11
CA ARG A 184 -20.09 15.27 6.94
C ARG A 184 -18.91 16.14 6.54
N ILE A 185 -17.81 16.06 7.27
CA ILE A 185 -16.57 16.81 7.01
C ILE A 185 -16.01 16.48 5.62
N LEU A 186 -15.95 15.19 5.26
CA LEU A 186 -15.50 14.80 3.93
C LEU A 186 -16.33 15.46 2.83
N ARG A 187 -17.66 15.44 2.94
CA ARG A 187 -18.55 16.08 1.95
C ARG A 187 -18.32 17.59 1.86
N GLU A 188 -18.15 18.24 2.99
CA GLU A 188 -17.88 19.69 3.04
C GLU A 188 -16.53 20.02 2.38
N GLU A 189 -15.49 19.24 2.66
CA GLU A 189 -14.16 19.45 2.08
C GLU A 189 -14.11 19.11 0.57
N ILE A 190 -14.81 18.08 0.12
CA ILE A 190 -14.92 17.73 -1.32
C ILE A 190 -15.66 18.82 -2.10
N ALA A 191 -16.63 19.49 -1.47
CA ALA A 191 -17.38 20.57 -2.11
C ALA A 191 -16.57 21.87 -2.27
N ARG A 192 -15.44 22.02 -1.60
CA ARG A 192 -14.54 23.17 -1.72
C ARG A 192 -13.59 23.00 -2.91
N PRO A 193 -13.22 24.09 -3.58
CA PRO A 193 -12.19 24.02 -4.62
C PRO A 193 -10.90 23.37 -4.08
N LEU A 194 -10.34 22.46 -4.86
CA LEU A 194 -9.11 21.73 -4.54
C LEU A 194 -8.13 21.89 -5.69
N ASP A 195 -6.95 22.44 -5.41
CA ASP A 195 -5.82 22.33 -6.32
C ASP A 195 -5.16 20.96 -6.10
N PRO A 196 -4.96 20.15 -7.16
CA PRO A 196 -4.24 18.88 -7.04
C PRO A 196 -2.85 19.02 -6.41
N MET A 197 -2.20 20.17 -6.54
CA MET A 197 -0.91 20.47 -5.90
C MET A 197 -1.00 20.48 -4.37
N ASP A 198 -2.18 20.80 -3.79
CA ASP A 198 -2.40 20.75 -2.34
C ASP A 198 -2.35 19.33 -1.77
N LEU A 199 -2.37 18.30 -2.63
CA LEU A 199 -2.25 16.90 -2.26
C LEU A 199 -0.83 16.34 -2.43
N LEU A 200 0.15 17.18 -2.69
CA LEU A 200 1.58 16.81 -2.71
C LEU A 200 2.23 17.11 -1.36
N TYR A 201 3.12 16.22 -0.93
CA TYR A 201 3.99 16.52 0.20
C TYR A 201 5.08 17.53 -0.24
N PRO A 202 5.61 18.34 0.70
CA PRO A 202 6.62 19.36 0.36
C PRO A 202 7.85 18.83 -0.39
N ASN A 203 8.27 17.60 -0.13
CA ASN A 203 9.39 16.94 -0.80
C ASN A 203 9.05 16.39 -2.19
N GLU A 204 7.77 16.34 -2.55
CA GLU A 204 7.30 15.90 -3.87
C GLU A 204 7.00 17.07 -4.81
N MET A 205 6.98 18.30 -4.27
CA MET A 205 6.75 19.49 -5.09
C MET A 205 7.91 19.68 -6.06
N PRO A 206 7.62 19.88 -7.37
CA PRO A 206 8.66 20.17 -8.35
C PRO A 206 9.45 21.41 -7.89
N ILE A 207 10.75 21.30 -7.86
CA ILE A 207 11.63 22.46 -7.70
C ILE A 207 11.58 23.18 -9.04
N PHE A 208 10.66 24.13 -9.19
CA PHE A 208 10.73 25.08 -10.28
C PHE A 208 11.87 26.01 -9.95
N ASP A 209 12.80 26.15 -10.90
CA ASP A 209 13.96 27.02 -10.78
C ASP A 209 13.59 28.39 -10.24
N LYS A 210 14.38 28.81 -9.27
CA LYS A 210 14.28 30.15 -8.68
C LYS A 210 14.70 31.21 -9.67
#